data_b51b72346ffefeaf679e47a6e3361257
#
_entry.id   b51b72346ffefeaf679e47a6e3361257
#
_cell.length_a   1.000
_cell.length_b   1.000
_cell.length_c   1.000
_cell.angle_alpha   90.00
_cell.angle_beta   90.00
_cell.angle_gamma   90.00
#
_symmetry.space_group_name_H-M   'P 1'
#
loop_
_entity.id
_entity.type
_entity.pdbx_description
1 polymer ?
#
loop_
_entity_poly.entity_id
_entity_poly.type
_entity_poly.pdbx_seq_one_letter_code
_entity_poly.pdbx_strand_id
1 'polypeptide(L)'
;MGFKLIHSHNEFYNSNSGGIPMLMTNFLQQRRSSREFQDRTLGRDKLELSKKIIEGLEAEKENAQIFFRLYENGTPIYDALKGKAGYSGTMIKAPIYVAMGLKDDEPLTKLQAGYALEKFNSKISNEGVKTCWVTVTQVAPEVKKAIFGEMGEHVSYVIAMGLPKEQKLFTPEVVSARKPIDEFVYSGSFRKVAKADELENLGLFDLFSSIRFAPSHRNSQPWVFVIKESEVYIYTINNREVKRNLVDLGVIMYYFEEMLKEFGASNKWEILPFEEEEGYLKVAKIRL
;
A
#
# COMPACT_ATOMS: atom_id res chain seq x y z
N MET A 1 -5.34 13.27 -31.40
CA MET A 1 -4.03 13.94 -31.29
C MET A 1 -3.16 13.05 -30.39
N GLY A 2 -2.17 12.37 -30.98
CA GLY A 2 -1.34 11.42 -30.25
C GLY A 2 -0.36 12.12 -29.33
N PHE A 3 -0.33 11.74 -28.08
CA PHE A 3 0.69 12.18 -27.13
C PHE A 3 2.03 11.52 -27.51
N LYS A 4 2.96 12.30 -28.04
CA LYS A 4 4.36 11.92 -28.16
C LYS A 4 5.01 12.03 -26.79
N LEU A 5 5.49 10.92 -26.25
CA LEU A 5 6.34 10.85 -25.08
C LEU A 5 7.62 11.66 -25.30
N ILE A 6 7.75 12.76 -24.59
CA ILE A 6 8.99 13.51 -24.48
C ILE A 6 9.72 12.96 -23.24
N HIS A 7 10.87 12.33 -23.45
CA HIS A 7 11.80 11.99 -22.39
C HIS A 7 12.36 13.30 -21.80
N SER A 8 11.79 13.77 -20.73
CA SER A 8 12.39 14.82 -19.91
C SER A 8 12.85 14.22 -18.59
N HIS A 9 14.15 14.29 -18.36
CA HIS A 9 14.79 13.94 -17.09
C HIS A 9 14.22 14.84 -15.99
N ASN A 10 13.61 14.23 -14.99
CA ASN A 10 13.14 14.91 -13.79
C ASN A 10 14.27 15.04 -12.77
N GLU A 11 14.85 16.24 -12.69
CA GLU A 11 15.61 16.71 -11.53
C GLU A 11 14.62 17.16 -10.45
N PHE A 12 14.20 16.30 -9.54
CA PHE A 12 13.64 16.66 -8.23
C PHE A 12 13.60 15.45 -7.29
N TYR A 13 14.77 14.89 -6.96
CA TYR A 13 14.94 14.14 -5.72
C TYR A 13 16.32 14.44 -5.14
N ASN A 14 16.38 15.49 -4.33
CA ASN A 14 17.54 15.75 -3.49
C ASN A 14 17.47 14.83 -2.27
N SER A 15 18.00 13.63 -2.36
CA SER A 15 18.35 12.80 -1.21
C SER A 15 19.84 12.45 -1.30
N ASN A 16 20.59 12.91 -0.31
CA ASN A 16 22.01 12.63 -0.11
C ASN A 16 22.30 11.15 0.26
N SER A 17 21.74 10.22 -0.50
CA SER A 17 22.15 8.82 -0.52
C SER A 17 22.41 8.48 -1.99
N GLY A 18 23.66 8.16 -2.34
CA GLY A 18 24.11 8.02 -3.73
C GLY A 18 23.54 6.82 -4.50
N GLY A 19 22.27 6.49 -4.33
CA GLY A 19 21.56 5.46 -5.09
C GLY A 19 20.61 6.08 -6.10
N ILE A 20 20.56 5.54 -7.32
CA ILE A 20 19.55 5.88 -8.31
C ILE A 20 18.18 5.44 -7.75
N PRO A 21 17.15 6.32 -7.67
CA PRO A 21 15.84 5.93 -7.18
C PRO A 21 15.28 4.81 -8.07
N MET A 22 14.76 3.76 -7.42
CA MET A 22 14.15 2.65 -8.14
C MET A 22 12.84 3.12 -8.77
N LEU A 23 12.66 2.88 -10.07
CA LEU A 23 11.38 3.15 -10.74
C LEU A 23 10.25 2.37 -10.07
N MET A 24 9.06 2.96 -9.99
CA MET A 24 7.89 2.35 -9.35
C MET A 24 7.51 1.02 -10.00
N THR A 25 7.65 0.90 -11.32
CA THR A 25 7.47 -0.36 -12.05
C THR A 25 8.36 -1.48 -11.50
N ASN A 26 9.66 -1.22 -11.35
CA ASN A 26 10.61 -2.18 -10.80
C ASN A 26 10.32 -2.49 -9.33
N PHE A 27 9.97 -1.46 -8.55
CA PHE A 27 9.57 -1.62 -7.16
C PHE A 27 8.39 -2.58 -7.03
N LEU A 28 7.30 -2.35 -7.77
CA LEU A 28 6.10 -3.19 -7.72
C LEU A 28 6.36 -4.64 -8.12
N GLN A 29 7.15 -4.86 -9.17
CA GLN A 29 7.52 -6.21 -9.62
C GLN A 29 8.36 -6.96 -8.59
N GLN A 30 9.25 -6.26 -7.87
CA GLN A 30 10.15 -6.85 -6.88
C GLN A 30 9.58 -6.83 -5.46
N ARG A 31 8.54 -6.01 -5.21
CA ARG A 31 7.97 -5.86 -3.87
C ARG A 31 7.41 -7.19 -3.35
N ARG A 32 7.93 -7.60 -2.20
CA ARG A 32 7.46 -8.77 -1.45
C ARG A 32 7.31 -8.42 0.02
N SER A 33 6.30 -8.97 0.66
CA SER A 33 6.19 -8.93 2.12
C SER A 33 7.29 -9.81 2.73
N SER A 34 8.22 -9.21 3.48
CA SER A 34 9.27 -9.95 4.15
C SER A 34 8.76 -10.48 5.49
N ARG A 35 8.86 -11.79 5.69
CA ARG A 35 8.42 -12.45 6.93
C ARG A 35 9.57 -12.88 7.83
N GLU A 36 10.81 -12.76 7.34
CA GLU A 36 12.03 -13.10 8.06
C GLU A 36 13.00 -11.92 8.01
N PHE A 37 13.44 -11.51 9.16
CA PHE A 37 14.35 -10.38 9.35
C PHE A 37 15.61 -10.81 10.10
N GLN A 38 16.69 -10.07 9.90
CA GLN A 38 17.88 -10.18 10.73
C GLN A 38 17.52 -9.74 12.16
N ASP A 39 18.15 -10.37 13.17
CA ASP A 39 17.85 -10.04 14.58
C ASP A 39 18.43 -8.69 15.04
N ARG A 40 19.25 -8.03 14.20
CA ARG A 40 19.82 -6.71 14.49
C ARG A 40 18.82 -5.58 14.15
N THR A 41 18.85 -4.52 14.92
CA THR A 41 18.12 -3.29 14.63
C THR A 41 18.67 -2.56 13.40
N LEU A 42 17.94 -1.57 12.90
CA LEU A 42 18.41 -0.69 11.82
C LEU A 42 19.48 0.30 12.33
N GLY A 43 20.33 0.77 11.42
CA GLY A 43 21.21 1.89 11.69
C GLY A 43 20.43 3.17 12.06
N ARG A 44 21.10 4.07 12.79
CA ARG A 44 20.47 5.30 13.28
C ARG A 44 19.91 6.17 12.17
N ASP A 45 20.57 6.26 11.04
CA ASP A 45 20.14 6.95 9.83
C ASP A 45 18.78 6.48 9.32
N LYS A 46 18.56 5.16 9.26
CA LYS A 46 17.30 4.55 8.82
C LYS A 46 16.18 4.70 9.85
N LEU A 47 16.52 4.68 11.13
CA LEU A 47 15.56 4.97 12.20
C LEU A 47 15.08 6.42 12.14
N GLU A 48 15.99 7.37 12.00
CA GLU A 48 15.66 8.80 11.85
C GLU A 48 14.87 9.08 10.57
N LEU A 49 15.22 8.42 9.47
CA LEU A 49 14.42 8.50 8.24
C LEU A 49 13.00 7.96 8.46
N SER A 50 12.86 6.84 9.16
CA SER A 50 11.53 6.27 9.49
C SER A 50 10.68 7.27 10.28
N LYS A 51 11.26 7.96 11.26
CA LYS A 51 10.59 9.02 12.03
C LYS A 51 10.17 10.18 11.14
N LYS A 52 11.06 10.67 10.28
CA LYS A 52 10.75 11.75 9.33
C LYS A 52 9.64 11.38 8.34
N ILE A 53 9.61 10.14 7.87
CA ILE A 53 8.52 9.66 6.99
C ILE A 53 7.19 9.67 7.76
N ILE A 54 7.18 9.19 9.02
CA ILE A 54 6.00 9.19 9.89
C ILE A 54 5.50 10.62 10.13
N GLU A 55 6.39 11.52 10.56
CA GLU A 55 6.06 12.94 10.79
C GLU A 55 5.46 13.59 9.53
N GLY A 56 6.04 13.32 8.36
CA GLY A 56 5.52 13.79 7.08
C GLY A 56 4.13 13.26 6.75
N LEU A 57 3.87 11.97 7.05
CA LEU A 57 2.55 11.37 6.83
C LEU A 57 1.50 11.94 7.79
N GLU A 58 1.84 12.12 9.07
CA GLU A 58 0.93 12.68 10.08
C GLU A 58 0.63 14.17 9.85
N ALA A 59 1.51 14.90 9.17
CA ALA A 59 1.31 16.30 8.79
C ALA A 59 0.36 16.49 7.58
N GLU A 60 0.09 15.43 6.82
CA GLU A 60 -0.84 15.48 5.70
C GLU A 60 -2.29 15.58 6.22
N LYS A 61 -3.08 16.54 5.72
CA LYS A 61 -4.48 16.75 6.16
C LYS A 61 -5.36 15.54 5.94
N GLU A 62 -5.10 14.81 4.87
CA GLU A 62 -5.79 13.58 4.50
C GLU A 62 -5.63 12.49 5.56
N ASN A 63 -4.54 12.55 6.33
CA ASN A 63 -4.19 11.57 7.37
C ASN A 63 -4.59 12.01 8.79
N ALA A 64 -5.44 13.03 8.96
CA ALA A 64 -5.81 13.58 10.27
C ALA A 64 -6.39 12.54 11.25
N GLN A 65 -7.01 11.48 10.75
CA GLN A 65 -7.57 10.38 11.55
C GLN A 65 -6.64 9.18 11.68
N ILE A 66 -5.39 9.29 11.21
CA ILE A 66 -4.39 8.22 11.24
C ILE A 66 -3.22 8.67 12.12
N PHE A 67 -2.67 7.74 12.87
CA PHE A 67 -1.42 7.99 13.61
C PHE A 67 -0.48 6.81 13.50
N PHE A 68 0.81 7.09 13.66
CA PHE A 68 1.87 6.09 13.63
C PHE A 68 2.69 6.16 14.94
N ARG A 69 3.24 5.01 15.35
CA ARG A 69 4.19 4.92 16.48
C ARG A 69 5.29 3.93 16.13
N LEU A 70 6.52 4.40 16.17
CA LEU A 70 7.72 3.58 15.96
C LEU A 70 8.16 2.94 17.27
N TYR A 71 8.40 1.63 17.22
CA TYR A 71 8.93 0.81 18.33
C TYR A 71 10.27 0.24 17.91
N GLU A 72 11.36 0.82 18.40
CA GLU A 72 12.74 0.47 18.06
C GLU A 72 13.20 -0.87 18.68
N ASN A 73 12.48 -1.37 19.68
CA ASN A 73 12.62 -2.72 20.22
C ASN A 73 11.35 -3.53 19.90
N GLY A 74 11.46 -4.46 18.97
CA GLY A 74 10.32 -5.26 18.52
C GLY A 74 9.97 -6.42 19.45
N THR A 75 10.85 -6.84 20.35
CA THR A 75 10.65 -8.03 21.18
C THR A 75 9.38 -7.96 22.04
N PRO A 76 9.11 -6.88 22.79
CA PRO A 76 7.88 -6.79 23.59
C PRO A 76 6.60 -6.85 22.73
N ILE A 77 6.63 -6.23 21.54
CA ILE A 77 5.49 -6.25 20.62
C ILE A 77 5.23 -7.66 20.11
N TYR A 78 6.31 -8.34 19.67
CA TYR A 78 6.21 -9.73 19.19
C TYR A 78 5.64 -10.66 20.27
N ASP A 79 6.22 -10.64 21.46
CA ASP A 79 5.86 -11.55 22.55
C ASP A 79 4.40 -11.36 22.99
N ALA A 80 3.93 -10.12 23.06
CA ALA A 80 2.57 -9.80 23.44
C ALA A 80 1.52 -10.16 22.35
N LEU A 81 1.89 -10.09 21.07
CA LEU A 81 1.00 -10.35 19.93
C LEU A 81 1.09 -11.77 19.36
N LYS A 82 2.12 -12.55 19.72
CA LYS A 82 2.29 -13.92 19.29
C LYS A 82 1.07 -14.78 19.68
N GLY A 83 0.52 -15.50 18.72
CA GLY A 83 -0.70 -16.31 18.89
C GLY A 83 -2.01 -15.50 18.88
N LYS A 84 -1.96 -14.16 18.87
CA LYS A 84 -3.14 -13.29 18.93
C LYS A 84 -3.33 -12.45 17.66
N ALA A 85 -2.24 -12.15 16.96
CA ALA A 85 -2.25 -11.31 15.75
C ALA A 85 -1.71 -12.08 14.52
N GLY A 86 -1.93 -11.52 13.35
CA GLY A 86 -1.47 -12.07 12.09
C GLY A 86 -2.40 -13.11 11.49
N TYR A 87 -1.93 -13.73 10.40
CA TYR A 87 -2.70 -14.76 9.71
C TYR A 87 -2.72 -16.03 10.55
N SER A 88 -3.93 -16.47 10.96
CA SER A 88 -4.12 -17.62 11.84
C SER A 88 -3.26 -17.58 13.12
N GLY A 89 -3.07 -16.40 13.70
CA GLY A 89 -2.26 -16.20 14.92
C GLY A 89 -0.73 -16.20 14.67
N THR A 90 -0.30 -16.30 13.42
CA THR A 90 1.13 -16.25 13.08
C THR A 90 1.62 -14.82 13.03
N MET A 91 2.27 -14.39 14.11
CA MET A 91 2.92 -13.08 14.19
C MET A 91 4.30 -13.10 13.52
N ILE A 92 4.66 -12.03 12.85
CA ILE A 92 5.97 -11.85 12.19
C ILE A 92 6.96 -11.31 13.22
N LYS A 93 8.04 -12.05 13.51
CA LYS A 93 9.12 -11.58 14.37
C LYS A 93 10.00 -10.57 13.62
N ALA A 94 10.10 -9.37 14.16
CA ALA A 94 10.92 -8.30 13.58
C ALA A 94 11.65 -7.52 14.67
N PRO A 95 12.82 -6.93 14.37
CA PRO A 95 13.53 -6.10 15.33
C PRO A 95 12.82 -4.79 15.64
N ILE A 96 11.98 -4.30 14.72
CA ILE A 96 11.30 -3.01 14.81
C ILE A 96 9.86 -3.19 14.34
N TYR A 97 8.94 -2.42 14.95
CA TYR A 97 7.57 -2.30 14.47
C TYR A 97 7.16 -0.83 14.37
N VAL A 98 6.31 -0.56 13.39
CA VAL A 98 5.53 0.67 13.34
C VAL A 98 4.07 0.30 13.54
N ALA A 99 3.45 0.79 14.60
CA ALA A 99 2.00 0.67 14.80
C ALA A 99 1.30 1.78 14.03
N MET A 100 0.20 1.45 13.34
CA MET A 100 -0.70 2.39 12.71
C MET A 100 -2.09 2.27 13.33
N GLY A 101 -2.59 3.37 13.86
CA GLY A 101 -3.91 3.47 14.45
C GLY A 101 -4.85 4.35 13.65
N LEU A 102 -6.15 4.03 13.75
CA LEU A 102 -7.25 4.76 13.13
C LEU A 102 -8.16 5.29 14.24
N LYS A 103 -8.36 6.60 14.30
CA LYS A 103 -9.17 7.26 15.35
C LYS A 103 -10.66 7.01 15.20
N ASP A 104 -11.10 6.63 14.00
CA ASP A 104 -12.47 6.26 13.68
C ASP A 104 -12.52 5.02 12.76
N ASP A 105 -13.73 4.58 12.41
CA ASP A 105 -13.97 3.43 11.52
C ASP A 105 -14.64 3.85 10.19
N GLU A 106 -14.49 5.12 9.81
CA GLU A 106 -15.10 5.68 8.62
C GLU A 106 -14.50 5.11 7.32
N PRO A 107 -15.31 4.97 6.26
CA PRO A 107 -14.84 4.48 4.96
C PRO A 107 -13.64 5.25 4.41
N LEU A 108 -13.67 6.57 4.51
CA LEU A 108 -12.60 7.44 4.06
C LEU A 108 -11.30 7.19 4.82
N THR A 109 -11.37 7.04 6.15
CA THR A 109 -10.20 6.73 6.99
C THR A 109 -9.57 5.40 6.63
N LYS A 110 -10.38 4.37 6.30
CA LYS A 110 -9.86 3.08 5.80
C LYS A 110 -9.10 3.22 4.49
N LEU A 111 -9.65 3.98 3.56
CA LEU A 111 -9.01 4.25 2.27
C LEU A 111 -7.67 4.97 2.46
N GLN A 112 -7.67 6.04 3.24
CA GLN A 112 -6.47 6.81 3.56
C GLN A 112 -5.42 5.98 4.29
N ALA A 113 -5.84 5.07 5.19
CA ALA A 113 -4.94 4.17 5.89
C ALA A 113 -4.14 3.27 4.94
N GLY A 114 -4.79 2.68 3.94
CA GLY A 114 -4.11 1.88 2.92
C GLY A 114 -3.11 2.70 2.11
N TYR A 115 -3.51 3.90 1.70
CA TYR A 115 -2.66 4.84 0.96
C TYR A 115 -1.42 5.25 1.79
N ALA A 116 -1.62 5.68 3.03
CA ALA A 116 -0.53 6.11 3.92
C ALA A 116 0.43 4.95 4.26
N LEU A 117 -0.11 3.75 4.47
CA LEU A 117 0.67 2.55 4.76
C LEU A 117 1.62 2.19 3.63
N GLU A 118 1.14 2.18 2.38
CA GLU A 118 2.02 1.86 1.24
C GLU A 118 2.94 3.02 0.88
N LYS A 119 2.55 4.25 1.12
CA LYS A 119 3.44 5.41 1.01
C LYS A 119 4.61 5.32 2.00
N PHE A 120 4.37 4.87 3.24
CA PHE A 120 5.42 4.54 4.19
C PHE A 120 6.32 3.41 3.67
N ASN A 121 5.70 2.28 3.27
CA ASN A 121 6.41 1.09 2.81
C ASN A 121 7.31 1.36 1.60
N SER A 122 6.83 2.09 0.60
CA SER A 122 7.61 2.40 -0.59
C SER A 122 8.83 3.25 -0.25
N LYS A 123 8.64 4.31 0.55
CA LYS A 123 9.71 5.21 0.95
C LYS A 123 10.82 4.49 1.73
N ILE A 124 10.46 3.67 2.72
CA ILE A 124 11.47 2.99 3.54
C ILE A 124 12.14 1.82 2.79
N SER A 125 11.44 1.22 1.82
CA SER A 125 12.01 0.13 1.01
C SER A 125 13.12 0.58 0.08
N ASN A 126 13.13 1.84 -0.35
CA ASN A 126 14.21 2.43 -1.14
C ASN A 126 15.54 2.42 -0.39
N GLU A 127 15.52 2.37 0.92
CA GLU A 127 16.69 2.26 1.80
C GLU A 127 17.11 0.79 2.10
N GLY A 128 16.56 -0.16 1.36
CA GLY A 128 16.84 -1.59 1.55
C GLY A 128 16.18 -2.21 2.79
N VAL A 129 15.32 -1.46 3.48
CA VAL A 129 14.52 -1.97 4.58
C VAL A 129 13.30 -2.70 4.01
N LYS A 130 13.03 -3.89 4.54
CA LYS A 130 11.85 -4.66 4.15
C LYS A 130 10.79 -4.62 5.23
N THR A 131 9.54 -4.79 4.81
CA THR A 131 8.37 -4.69 5.67
C THR A 131 7.40 -5.83 5.46
N CYS A 132 6.58 -6.07 6.48
CA CYS A 132 5.36 -6.87 6.36
C CYS A 132 4.32 -6.30 7.32
N TRP A 133 3.19 -5.86 6.82
CA TRP A 133 2.12 -5.40 7.70
C TRP A 133 1.23 -6.55 8.17
N VAL A 134 0.78 -6.44 9.41
CA VAL A 134 0.00 -7.44 10.13
C VAL A 134 -1.22 -6.76 10.71
N THR A 135 -2.39 -7.32 10.47
CA THR A 135 -3.64 -6.84 11.08
C THR A 135 -3.71 -7.24 12.54
N VAL A 136 -4.07 -6.29 13.42
CA VAL A 136 -4.27 -6.50 14.85
C VAL A 136 -5.69 -6.13 15.32
N THR A 137 -6.63 -5.95 14.39
CA THR A 137 -8.01 -5.55 14.69
C THR A 137 -8.76 -6.58 15.56
N GLN A 138 -8.40 -7.87 15.45
CA GLN A 138 -8.97 -8.95 16.25
C GLN A 138 -8.37 -9.10 17.66
N VAL A 139 -7.29 -8.36 17.96
CA VAL A 139 -6.65 -8.41 19.28
C VAL A 139 -7.49 -7.60 20.28
N ALA A 140 -7.71 -8.18 21.46
CA ALA A 140 -8.49 -7.54 22.52
C ALA A 140 -7.99 -6.13 22.85
N PRO A 141 -8.88 -5.14 23.05
CA PRO A 141 -8.50 -3.75 23.33
C PRO A 141 -7.55 -3.60 24.52
N GLU A 142 -7.74 -4.38 25.57
CA GLU A 142 -6.92 -4.35 26.80
C GLU A 142 -5.47 -4.77 26.49
N VAL A 143 -5.30 -5.78 25.64
CA VAL A 143 -3.98 -6.23 25.21
C VAL A 143 -3.31 -5.15 24.37
N LYS A 144 -4.05 -4.51 23.46
CA LYS A 144 -3.54 -3.42 22.63
C LYS A 144 -3.16 -2.20 23.48
N LYS A 145 -3.97 -1.83 24.49
CA LYS A 145 -3.65 -0.76 25.42
C LYS A 145 -2.39 -1.06 26.25
N ALA A 146 -2.24 -2.29 26.72
CA ALA A 146 -1.04 -2.69 27.48
C ALA A 146 0.25 -2.59 26.64
N ILE A 147 0.18 -2.83 25.33
CA ILE A 147 1.33 -2.82 24.42
C ILE A 147 1.61 -1.41 23.89
N PHE A 148 0.57 -0.70 23.43
CA PHE A 148 0.67 0.52 22.64
C PHE A 148 0.32 1.79 23.42
N GLY A 149 -0.05 1.69 24.71
CA GLY A 149 -0.50 2.80 25.54
C GLY A 149 -1.97 3.17 25.32
N GLU A 150 -2.37 4.35 25.79
CA GLU A 150 -3.78 4.78 25.82
C GLU A 150 -4.47 4.73 24.45
N MET A 151 -3.77 5.11 23.39
CA MET A 151 -4.30 5.03 22.01
C MET A 151 -4.23 3.62 21.42
N GLY A 152 -3.78 2.63 22.18
CA GLY A 152 -3.57 1.26 21.70
C GLY A 152 -4.82 0.60 21.14
N GLU A 153 -5.99 0.87 21.70
CA GLU A 153 -7.26 0.33 21.21
C GLU A 153 -7.53 0.68 19.74
N HIS A 154 -7.08 1.84 19.28
CA HIS A 154 -7.21 2.31 17.92
C HIS A 154 -6.18 1.69 16.95
N VAL A 155 -5.14 1.02 17.45
CA VAL A 155 -4.16 0.36 16.58
C VAL A 155 -4.83 -0.76 15.80
N SER A 156 -4.78 -0.65 14.48
CA SER A 156 -5.40 -1.57 13.54
C SER A 156 -4.39 -2.43 12.79
N TYR A 157 -3.18 -1.89 12.59
CA TYR A 157 -2.10 -2.56 11.86
C TYR A 157 -0.77 -2.36 12.59
N VAL A 158 0.11 -3.35 12.46
CA VAL A 158 1.53 -3.21 12.79
C VAL A 158 2.36 -3.59 11.56
N ILE A 159 3.38 -2.80 11.29
CA ILE A 159 4.34 -3.01 10.21
C ILE A 159 5.58 -3.60 10.84
N ALA A 160 5.82 -4.89 10.65
CA ALA A 160 7.09 -5.54 10.99
C ALA A 160 8.17 -5.02 10.02
N MET A 161 9.29 -4.56 10.53
CA MET A 161 10.31 -3.85 9.75
C MET A 161 11.72 -4.28 10.15
N GLY A 162 12.61 -4.41 9.17
CA GLY A 162 14.00 -4.76 9.39
C GLY A 162 14.78 -5.02 8.10
N LEU A 163 16.04 -5.40 8.23
CA LEU A 163 16.81 -5.92 7.12
C LEU A 163 16.39 -7.36 6.85
N PRO A 164 16.18 -7.76 5.59
CA PRO A 164 15.80 -9.13 5.27
C PRO A 164 16.93 -10.11 5.66
N LYS A 165 16.56 -11.32 6.06
CA LYS A 165 17.54 -12.42 6.11
C LYS A 165 18.04 -12.73 4.70
N GLU A 166 19.30 -13.11 4.60
CA GLU A 166 19.85 -13.61 3.36
C GLU A 166 19.04 -14.85 2.92
N GLN A 167 18.57 -14.82 1.69
CA GLN A 167 17.93 -16.00 1.11
C GLN A 167 19.00 -17.05 0.81
N LYS A 168 18.68 -18.29 1.13
CA LYS A 168 19.53 -19.42 0.71
C LYS A 168 19.58 -19.48 -0.81
N LEU A 169 20.76 -19.67 -1.37
CA LEU A 169 20.92 -19.95 -2.79
C LEU A 169 19.93 -21.07 -3.20
N PHE A 170 19.24 -20.88 -4.32
CA PHE A 170 18.23 -21.81 -4.85
C PHE A 170 16.91 -21.92 -4.07
N THR A 171 16.56 -20.94 -3.22
CA THR A 171 15.19 -20.88 -2.68
C THR A 171 14.22 -20.45 -3.78
N PRO A 172 13.21 -21.26 -4.15
CA PRO A 172 12.22 -20.86 -5.15
C PRO A 172 11.52 -19.57 -4.71
N GLU A 173 11.43 -18.60 -5.61
CA GLU A 173 10.60 -17.42 -5.34
C GLU A 173 9.14 -17.83 -5.27
N VAL A 174 8.47 -17.48 -4.16
CA VAL A 174 7.04 -17.64 -4.04
C VAL A 174 6.38 -16.50 -4.81
N VAL A 175 5.91 -16.79 -6.01
CA VAL A 175 5.17 -15.85 -6.83
C VAL A 175 3.68 -15.95 -6.46
N SER A 176 3.13 -14.86 -5.90
CA SER A 176 1.68 -14.78 -5.69
C SER A 176 0.97 -14.60 -7.03
N ALA A 177 -0.08 -15.39 -7.29
CA ALA A 177 -0.93 -15.21 -8.45
C ALA A 177 -1.53 -13.79 -8.47
N ARG A 178 -1.55 -13.17 -9.64
CA ARG A 178 -2.17 -11.85 -9.86
C ARG A 178 -3.27 -11.99 -10.90
N LYS A 179 -4.38 -11.30 -10.66
CA LYS A 179 -5.45 -11.21 -11.65
C LYS A 179 -4.89 -10.66 -12.96
N PRO A 180 -5.24 -11.22 -14.11
CA PRO A 180 -4.97 -10.59 -15.38
C PRO A 180 -5.76 -9.28 -15.51
N ILE A 181 -5.33 -8.38 -16.39
CA ILE A 181 -5.91 -7.02 -16.51
C ILE A 181 -7.40 -7.08 -16.86
N ASP A 182 -7.79 -8.02 -17.71
CA ASP A 182 -9.16 -8.23 -18.17
C ASP A 182 -10.15 -8.69 -17.07
N GLU A 183 -9.66 -9.08 -15.90
CA GLU A 183 -10.52 -9.38 -14.75
C GLU A 183 -10.83 -8.15 -13.86
N PHE A 184 -10.13 -7.02 -14.05
CA PHE A 184 -10.32 -5.85 -13.18
C PHE A 184 -10.31 -4.50 -13.89
N VAL A 185 -10.13 -4.43 -15.21
CA VAL A 185 -10.16 -3.19 -16.00
C VAL A 185 -11.21 -3.27 -17.09
N TYR A 186 -12.11 -2.31 -17.09
CA TYR A 186 -13.27 -2.24 -17.98
C TYR A 186 -13.30 -0.89 -18.72
N SER A 187 -13.94 -0.87 -19.90
CA SER A 187 -14.09 0.31 -20.75
C SER A 187 -15.55 0.72 -20.85
N GLY A 188 -15.87 1.93 -20.40
CA GLY A 188 -17.21 2.51 -20.42
C GLY A 188 -18.19 1.92 -19.41
N SER A 189 -18.19 0.62 -19.18
CA SER A 189 -19.10 -0.08 -18.25
C SER A 189 -18.51 -1.41 -17.78
N PHE A 190 -19.02 -2.00 -16.71
CA PHE A 190 -18.61 -3.32 -16.19
C PHE A 190 -18.83 -4.49 -17.17
N ARG A 191 -19.58 -4.27 -18.24
CA ARG A 191 -19.89 -5.30 -19.25
C ARG A 191 -18.88 -5.39 -20.38
N LYS A 192 -18.00 -4.40 -20.49
CA LYS A 192 -17.00 -4.32 -21.56
C LYS A 192 -15.59 -4.33 -20.96
N VAL A 193 -14.93 -5.44 -21.05
CA VAL A 193 -13.52 -5.57 -20.67
C VAL A 193 -12.65 -4.65 -21.53
N ALA A 194 -11.72 -3.92 -20.92
CA ALA A 194 -10.75 -3.12 -21.65
C ALA A 194 -9.73 -4.03 -22.35
N LYS A 195 -9.56 -3.86 -23.67
CA LYS A 195 -8.62 -4.64 -24.47
C LYS A 195 -7.21 -4.05 -24.37
N ALA A 196 -6.19 -4.90 -24.59
CA ALA A 196 -4.79 -4.48 -24.54
C ALA A 196 -4.48 -3.33 -25.51
N ASP A 197 -4.94 -3.44 -26.76
CA ASP A 197 -4.77 -2.40 -27.78
C ASP A 197 -5.45 -1.06 -27.40
N GLU A 198 -6.63 -1.12 -26.76
CA GLU A 198 -7.31 0.07 -26.22
C GLU A 198 -6.48 0.72 -25.12
N LEU A 199 -5.94 -0.08 -24.17
CA LEU A 199 -5.09 0.40 -23.09
C LEU A 199 -3.74 0.94 -23.59
N GLU A 200 -3.14 0.33 -24.59
CA GLU A 200 -1.93 0.82 -25.25
C GLU A 200 -2.16 2.19 -25.92
N ASN A 201 -3.27 2.35 -26.63
CA ASN A 201 -3.64 3.61 -27.26
C ASN A 201 -3.87 4.74 -26.25
N LEU A 202 -4.32 4.40 -25.04
CA LEU A 202 -4.49 5.35 -23.92
C LEU A 202 -3.20 5.56 -23.12
N GLY A 203 -2.13 4.80 -23.36
CA GLY A 203 -0.89 4.82 -22.57
C GLY A 203 -1.04 4.21 -21.16
N LEU A 204 -2.08 3.37 -20.94
CA LEU A 204 -2.43 2.80 -19.64
C LEU A 204 -2.02 1.34 -19.46
N PHE A 205 -1.61 0.65 -20.52
CA PHE A 205 -1.29 -0.78 -20.45
C PHE A 205 -0.17 -1.07 -19.47
N ASP A 206 0.94 -0.34 -19.54
CA ASP A 206 2.09 -0.51 -18.63
C ASP A 206 1.73 -0.14 -17.19
N LEU A 207 0.89 0.88 -16.99
CA LEU A 207 0.38 1.27 -15.69
C LEU A 207 -0.38 0.10 -15.04
N PHE A 208 -1.42 -0.43 -15.71
CA PHE A 208 -2.22 -1.53 -15.17
C PHE A 208 -1.42 -2.83 -15.03
N SER A 209 -0.51 -3.10 -15.97
CA SER A 209 0.42 -4.24 -15.89
C SER A 209 1.31 -4.19 -14.66
N SER A 210 1.67 -2.99 -14.20
CA SER A 210 2.52 -2.77 -13.03
C SER A 210 1.72 -2.78 -11.73
N ILE A 211 0.64 -1.99 -11.64
CA ILE A 211 -0.13 -1.87 -10.39
C ILE A 211 -0.86 -3.15 -9.99
N ARG A 212 -1.11 -4.09 -10.92
CA ARG A 212 -1.66 -5.42 -10.57
C ARG A 212 -0.82 -6.17 -9.54
N PHE A 213 0.46 -5.79 -9.36
CA PHE A 213 1.34 -6.35 -8.33
C PHE A 213 1.16 -5.71 -6.96
N ALA A 214 0.32 -4.69 -6.81
CA ALA A 214 -0.02 -4.10 -5.52
C ALA A 214 -0.46 -5.18 -4.52
N PRO A 215 -0.04 -5.09 -3.25
CA PRO A 215 -0.48 -6.04 -2.24
C PRO A 215 -1.93 -5.83 -1.86
N SER A 216 -2.58 -6.90 -1.41
CA SER A 216 -3.91 -6.84 -0.79
C SER A 216 -4.03 -7.89 0.31
N HIS A 217 -5.00 -7.71 1.19
CA HIS A 217 -5.29 -8.66 2.24
C HIS A 217 -5.60 -10.03 1.63
N ARG A 218 -4.86 -11.07 2.05
CA ARG A 218 -4.98 -12.45 1.51
C ARG A 218 -4.89 -12.54 -0.02
N ASN A 219 -4.26 -11.55 -0.66
CA ASN A 219 -4.17 -11.44 -2.12
C ASN A 219 -5.55 -11.39 -2.82
N SER A 220 -6.55 -10.81 -2.16
CA SER A 220 -7.94 -10.74 -2.65
C SER A 220 -8.10 -9.86 -3.89
N GLN A 221 -7.24 -8.84 -4.04
CA GLN A 221 -7.25 -7.91 -5.17
C GLN A 221 -8.67 -7.38 -5.46
N PRO A 222 -9.30 -6.65 -4.48
CA PRO A 222 -10.74 -6.37 -4.51
C PRO A 222 -11.11 -5.17 -5.39
N TRP A 223 -10.17 -4.62 -6.11
CA TRP A 223 -10.33 -3.44 -6.95
C TRP A 223 -10.88 -3.77 -8.34
N VAL A 224 -11.65 -2.84 -8.86
CA VAL A 224 -12.15 -2.82 -10.24
C VAL A 224 -12.00 -1.40 -10.77
N PHE A 225 -11.51 -1.26 -12.00
CA PHE A 225 -11.36 0.01 -12.68
C PHE A 225 -12.29 0.08 -13.89
N VAL A 226 -12.93 1.25 -14.08
CA VAL A 226 -13.73 1.54 -15.26
C VAL A 226 -13.19 2.83 -15.88
N ILE A 227 -12.76 2.75 -17.13
CA ILE A 227 -12.29 3.89 -17.91
C ILE A 227 -13.50 4.48 -18.63
N LYS A 228 -13.80 5.74 -18.37
CA LYS A 228 -14.88 6.50 -19.02
C LYS A 228 -14.27 7.79 -19.58
N GLU A 229 -14.22 7.90 -20.90
CA GLU A 229 -13.61 9.05 -21.60
C GLU A 229 -12.15 9.30 -21.17
N SER A 230 -11.88 10.40 -20.48
CA SER A 230 -10.56 10.79 -19.96
C SER A 230 -10.42 10.57 -18.44
N GLU A 231 -11.30 9.79 -17.83
CA GLU A 231 -11.30 9.52 -16.40
C GLU A 231 -11.22 8.01 -16.13
N VAL A 232 -10.52 7.65 -15.07
CA VAL A 232 -10.50 6.29 -14.52
C VAL A 232 -11.22 6.30 -13.19
N TYR A 233 -12.25 5.48 -13.06
CA TYR A 233 -13.00 5.27 -11.83
C TYR A 233 -12.51 4.01 -11.15
N ILE A 234 -12.38 4.04 -9.81
CA ILE A 234 -12.06 2.87 -9.01
C ILE A 234 -13.25 2.47 -8.14
N TYR A 235 -13.49 1.17 -8.12
CA TYR A 235 -14.57 0.50 -7.41
C TYR A 235 -14.04 -0.67 -6.60
N THR A 236 -14.83 -1.10 -5.61
CA THR A 236 -14.66 -2.40 -4.94
C THR A 236 -15.97 -3.16 -4.88
N ILE A 237 -15.88 -4.49 -4.69
CA ILE A 237 -17.09 -5.33 -4.48
C ILE A 237 -17.78 -4.88 -3.19
N ASN A 238 -19.08 -4.54 -3.27
CA ASN A 238 -19.88 -4.15 -2.12
C ASN A 238 -20.40 -5.37 -1.37
N ASN A 239 -19.63 -5.86 -0.42
CA ASN A 239 -19.92 -7.04 0.39
C ASN A 239 -19.53 -6.83 1.87
N ARG A 240 -19.62 -7.89 2.69
CA ARG A 240 -19.25 -7.85 4.11
C ARG A 240 -17.79 -7.42 4.38
N GLU A 241 -16.91 -7.57 3.42
CA GLU A 241 -15.49 -7.21 3.51
C GLU A 241 -15.21 -5.78 3.04
N VAL A 242 -16.24 -4.99 2.66
CA VAL A 242 -16.08 -3.66 2.03
C VAL A 242 -15.14 -2.75 2.82
N LYS A 243 -15.24 -2.67 4.13
CA LYS A 243 -14.35 -1.84 4.96
C LYS A 243 -12.88 -2.26 4.87
N ARG A 244 -12.62 -3.56 4.76
CA ARG A 244 -11.26 -4.09 4.54
C ARG A 244 -10.80 -3.83 3.11
N ASN A 245 -11.68 -4.02 2.15
CA ASN A 245 -11.40 -3.75 0.75
C ASN A 245 -11.00 -2.29 0.51
N LEU A 246 -11.58 -1.33 1.25
CA LEU A 246 -11.20 0.08 1.16
C LEU A 246 -9.74 0.33 1.52
N VAL A 247 -9.18 -0.41 2.49
CA VAL A 247 -7.74 -0.33 2.79
C VAL A 247 -6.92 -0.80 1.58
N ASP A 248 -7.30 -1.93 0.97
CA ASP A 248 -6.64 -2.45 -0.23
C ASP A 248 -6.77 -1.49 -1.43
N LEU A 249 -7.91 -0.77 -1.54
CA LEU A 249 -8.07 0.27 -2.55
C LEU A 249 -7.11 1.44 -2.32
N GLY A 250 -6.98 1.91 -1.09
CA GLY A 250 -6.00 2.95 -0.76
C GLY A 250 -4.58 2.57 -1.18
N VAL A 251 -4.21 1.30 -1.00
CA VAL A 251 -2.93 0.74 -1.44
C VAL A 251 -2.75 0.90 -2.96
N ILE A 252 -3.71 0.42 -3.76
CA ILE A 252 -3.56 0.47 -5.22
C ILE A 252 -3.70 1.89 -5.77
N MET A 253 -4.49 2.76 -5.11
CA MET A 253 -4.60 4.18 -5.47
C MET A 253 -3.28 4.91 -5.31
N TYR A 254 -2.51 4.62 -4.26
CA TYR A 254 -1.16 5.16 -4.08
C TYR A 254 -0.26 4.76 -5.26
N TYR A 255 -0.23 3.48 -5.61
CA TYR A 255 0.60 3.01 -6.73
C TYR A 255 0.16 3.54 -8.09
N PHE A 256 -1.14 3.71 -8.30
CA PHE A 256 -1.65 4.32 -9.51
C PHE A 256 -1.13 5.76 -9.68
N GLU A 257 -1.19 6.58 -8.63
CA GLU A 257 -0.66 7.95 -8.66
C GLU A 257 0.85 7.99 -8.87
N GLU A 258 1.60 7.12 -8.21
CA GLU A 258 3.06 7.07 -8.37
C GLU A 258 3.46 6.64 -9.79
N MET A 259 2.72 5.70 -10.40
CA MET A 259 2.92 5.32 -11.80
C MET A 259 2.59 6.48 -12.76
N LEU A 260 1.50 7.22 -12.52
CA LEU A 260 1.20 8.42 -13.31
C LEU A 260 2.31 9.45 -13.26
N LYS A 261 2.95 9.65 -12.10
CA LYS A 261 4.10 10.56 -11.96
C LYS A 261 5.29 10.12 -12.81
N GLU A 262 5.57 8.82 -12.90
CA GLU A 262 6.62 8.30 -13.79
C GLU A 262 6.33 8.58 -15.25
N PHE A 263 5.06 8.66 -15.64
CA PHE A 263 4.63 9.04 -16.99
C PHE A 263 4.49 10.57 -17.19
N GLY A 264 4.90 11.37 -16.18
CA GLY A 264 4.89 12.84 -16.26
C GLY A 264 3.55 13.50 -15.93
N ALA A 265 2.57 12.74 -15.39
CA ALA A 265 1.30 13.26 -14.91
C ALA A 265 1.30 13.39 -13.38
N SER A 266 0.66 14.45 -12.86
CA SER A 266 0.60 14.72 -11.41
C SER A 266 -0.82 14.72 -10.86
N ASN A 267 -1.74 14.06 -11.55
CA ASN A 267 -3.15 14.03 -11.20
C ASN A 267 -3.37 13.24 -9.89
N LYS A 268 -4.40 13.63 -9.15
CA LYS A 268 -4.78 13.06 -7.87
C LYS A 268 -6.16 12.46 -7.93
N TRP A 269 -6.39 11.45 -7.09
CA TRP A 269 -7.72 10.90 -6.93
C TRP A 269 -8.67 11.93 -6.32
N GLU A 270 -9.82 12.10 -6.95
CA GLU A 270 -10.99 12.77 -6.39
C GLU A 270 -11.85 11.71 -5.71
N ILE A 271 -12.00 11.81 -4.38
CA ILE A 271 -12.87 10.91 -3.63
C ILE A 271 -14.33 11.27 -3.93
N LEU A 272 -15.10 10.27 -4.28
CA LEU A 272 -16.51 10.41 -4.59
C LEU A 272 -17.38 10.00 -3.39
N PRO A 273 -18.66 10.39 -3.34
CA PRO A 273 -19.62 9.75 -2.46
C PRO A 273 -19.58 8.23 -2.68
N PHE A 274 -19.52 7.46 -1.57
CA PHE A 274 -19.50 6.00 -1.65
C PHE A 274 -20.88 5.48 -2.05
N GLU A 275 -21.12 5.35 -3.35
CA GLU A 275 -22.38 4.95 -3.94
C GLU A 275 -22.29 3.57 -4.59
N GLU A 276 -23.34 2.77 -4.45
CA GLU A 276 -23.42 1.48 -5.10
C GLU A 276 -23.83 1.62 -6.58
N GLU A 277 -23.10 0.93 -7.45
CA GLU A 277 -23.36 0.85 -8.89
C GLU A 277 -23.15 -0.61 -9.33
N GLU A 278 -24.21 -1.29 -9.77
CA GLU A 278 -24.20 -2.67 -10.27
C GLU A 278 -23.51 -3.69 -9.30
N GLY A 279 -23.69 -3.55 -7.97
CA GLY A 279 -23.10 -4.43 -6.96
C GLY A 279 -21.66 -4.06 -6.55
N TYR A 280 -21.13 -2.98 -7.10
CA TYR A 280 -19.84 -2.40 -6.73
C TYR A 280 -20.04 -1.09 -5.97
N LEU A 281 -19.13 -0.79 -5.05
CA LEU A 281 -19.05 0.50 -4.40
C LEU A 281 -18.10 1.41 -5.19
N LYS A 282 -18.60 2.50 -5.73
CA LYS A 282 -17.82 3.54 -6.39
C LYS A 282 -17.08 4.35 -5.34
N VAL A 283 -15.78 4.55 -5.49
CA VAL A 283 -14.94 5.12 -4.44
C VAL A 283 -14.28 6.43 -4.86
N ALA A 284 -13.64 6.44 -6.01
CA ALA A 284 -12.91 7.62 -6.46
C ALA A 284 -12.78 7.64 -7.99
N LYS A 285 -12.37 8.78 -8.51
CA LYS A 285 -11.98 8.93 -9.92
C LYS A 285 -10.68 9.71 -10.04
N ILE A 286 -9.97 9.52 -11.13
CA ILE A 286 -8.78 10.28 -11.49
C ILE A 286 -8.84 10.64 -12.96
N ARG A 287 -8.47 11.86 -13.29
CA ARG A 287 -8.37 12.30 -14.66
C ARG A 287 -7.03 11.86 -15.26
N LEU A 288 -7.05 11.46 -16.54
CA LEU A 288 -5.85 11.05 -17.28
C LEU A 288 -5.16 12.24 -17.93
#